data_5d73fcb6ab6ecf03b430f8c623223a9b
#
_entry.id   5d73fcb6ab6ecf03b430f8c623223a9b
#
_cell.length_a   1.000
_cell.length_b   1.000
_cell.length_c   1.000
_cell.angle_alpha   90.00
_cell.angle_beta   90.00
_cell.angle_gamma   90.00
#
_symmetry.space_group_name_H-M   'P 1'
#
loop_
_entity.id
_entity.type
_entity.pdbx_description
1 polymer ?
#
loop_
_entity_poly.entity_id
_entity_poly.type
_entity_poly.pdbx_seq_one_letter_code
_entity_poly.pdbx_strand_id
1 'polypeptide(L)'
;MICAILAALMLLTACSSGGGDTSTASGASVPALSGDYVLKYGDKVIDEYDYMFIASLAKDRIVYNQQYYLYQTTGQVLDEKTILAMPVSEDGKTVADSIKESILEMAQQMIIIEKMCEDAGITITDKESLDKINSRISDLEYAYGGADLFDVALVRMGFTREAIERYYRFVNLYELYSDYRYGENGIAPIADSVVKDYFKNNYYRYEGAVFPFVDSEGKTVEYNVSDDGIKEYFTNNYVRICHILYKTADVSITASGAVVTPFSDEKIAEIEKKATAAFESVVLGEKQHSDLKEENEDEHYRYVFTRGTMVQEFEKAAFEMEPGEVRLVKTEYGYHLMLKEELDEEDLYGAKSEDGTVKDSRVDEVKAAMSKANIKAAADELLEALNSGAQKSFPDKIEGFAQYEYNEPAVIDKNDVSYSTLIELIESIEDGKYGKKEFADVVYIVGKLPNDAENISESVYGQIETNLAAKSYVEYVSSFYNDVEVNKASVEKFNVNTLPSLEDEFYK
;
A
#
# COMPACT_ATOMS: atom_id res chain seq x y z
N MET A 1 -3.81 -18.04 -4.14
CA MET A 1 -2.72 -17.58 -3.25
C MET A 1 -1.64 -18.63 -2.99
N ILE A 2 -1.96 -19.92 -2.83
CA ILE A 2 -0.98 -21.01 -2.61
C ILE A 2 -0.12 -21.29 -3.85
N CYS A 3 -0.68 -21.25 -5.06
CA CYS A 3 0.11 -21.46 -6.31
C CYS A 3 1.15 -20.38 -6.60
N ALA A 4 0.90 -19.13 -6.17
CA ALA A 4 1.87 -18.04 -6.31
C ALA A 4 3.07 -18.18 -5.35
N ILE A 5 2.90 -18.87 -4.24
CA ILE A 5 3.96 -19.16 -3.27
C ILE A 5 4.95 -20.19 -3.82
N LEU A 6 4.48 -21.16 -4.59
CA LEU A 6 5.35 -22.20 -5.20
C LEU A 6 6.21 -21.64 -6.35
N ALA A 7 5.66 -20.75 -7.19
CA ALA A 7 6.43 -20.05 -8.22
C ALA A 7 7.44 -19.05 -7.62
N ALA A 8 7.06 -18.36 -6.53
CA ALA A 8 7.97 -17.50 -5.77
C ALA A 8 9.06 -18.26 -5.00
N LEU A 9 8.83 -19.54 -4.70
CA LEU A 9 9.80 -20.41 -4.06
C LEU A 9 11.06 -20.63 -4.91
N MET A 10 10.99 -20.50 -6.22
CA MET A 10 12.14 -20.74 -7.12
C MET A 10 12.87 -19.48 -7.60
N LEU A 11 12.25 -18.29 -7.51
CA LEU A 11 12.78 -17.05 -8.12
C LEU A 11 13.53 -16.10 -7.16
N LEU A 12 13.68 -16.44 -5.89
CA LEU A 12 14.40 -15.57 -4.94
C LEU A 12 15.81 -16.09 -4.64
N THR A 13 16.68 -15.93 -5.61
CA THR A 13 18.12 -15.79 -5.35
C THR A 13 18.42 -14.30 -5.33
N ALA A 14 18.47 -13.67 -4.19
CA ALA A 14 19.35 -12.56 -3.83
C ALA A 14 18.77 -11.71 -2.68
N CYS A 15 19.70 -11.30 -1.83
CA CYS A 15 19.63 -10.30 -0.78
C CYS A 15 19.06 -10.73 0.57
N SER A 16 19.95 -11.23 1.40
CA SER A 16 19.84 -11.00 2.83
C SER A 16 21.17 -10.48 3.38
N SER A 17 21.17 -9.24 3.81
CA SER A 17 22.17 -8.73 4.74
C SER A 17 21.44 -8.37 6.03
N GLY A 18 21.63 -9.14 7.07
CA GLY A 18 21.06 -8.85 8.38
C GLY A 18 21.46 -9.92 9.38
N GLY A 19 22.51 -9.66 10.16
CA GLY A 19 22.95 -10.54 11.23
C GLY A 19 21.89 -10.65 12.33
N GLY A 20 21.57 -11.86 12.72
CA GLY A 20 20.73 -12.21 13.86
C GLY A 20 21.37 -13.31 14.66
N ASP A 21 21.34 -13.18 15.97
CA ASP A 21 21.94 -14.02 17.00
C ASP A 21 21.73 -15.51 16.77
N THR A 22 22.83 -16.27 16.96
CA THR A 22 22.82 -17.73 17.05
C THR A 22 21.98 -18.18 18.24
N SER A 23 20.71 -18.45 18.03
CA SER A 23 19.91 -19.21 18.97
C SER A 23 20.26 -20.69 18.83
N THR A 24 20.88 -21.25 19.86
CA THR A 24 21.14 -22.69 20.04
C THR A 24 19.83 -23.46 19.79
N ALA A 25 19.85 -24.31 18.76
CA ALA A 25 18.76 -25.22 18.44
C ALA A 25 18.42 -26.07 19.69
N SER A 26 17.21 -25.92 20.20
CA SER A 26 16.62 -26.82 21.19
C SER A 26 16.47 -28.18 20.52
N GLY A 27 17.00 -29.24 21.15
CA GLY A 27 17.12 -30.57 20.63
C GLY A 27 15.82 -31.19 20.13
N ALA A 28 15.44 -30.89 18.91
CA ALA A 28 14.49 -31.64 18.14
C ALA A 28 15.17 -32.95 17.72
N SER A 29 14.61 -34.08 18.11
CA SER A 29 15.14 -35.39 17.67
C SER A 29 14.77 -35.53 16.18
N VAL A 30 15.78 -35.50 15.32
CA VAL A 30 15.64 -35.89 13.90
C VAL A 30 14.99 -37.26 13.85
N PRO A 31 13.93 -37.49 13.07
CA PRO A 31 13.28 -38.78 12.93
C PRO A 31 14.30 -39.81 12.45
N ALA A 32 14.19 -41.05 12.96
CA ALA A 32 15.05 -42.13 12.50
C ALA A 32 14.68 -42.47 11.05
N LEU A 33 15.54 -42.11 10.11
CA LEU A 33 15.34 -42.38 8.68
C LEU A 33 15.82 -43.80 8.34
N SER A 34 15.01 -44.56 7.60
CA SER A 34 15.29 -45.91 7.13
C SER A 34 15.70 -45.96 5.67
N GLY A 35 15.54 -44.84 4.93
CA GLY A 35 15.69 -44.82 3.48
C GLY A 35 14.50 -45.42 2.73
N ASP A 36 13.36 -45.62 3.42
CA ASP A 36 12.14 -46.07 2.79
C ASP A 36 11.65 -45.04 1.77
N TYR A 37 10.88 -45.48 0.76
CA TYR A 37 10.31 -44.55 -0.17
C TYR A 37 9.17 -43.73 0.47
N VAL A 38 9.11 -42.46 0.11
CA VAL A 38 8.04 -41.55 0.47
C VAL A 38 7.10 -41.34 -0.74
N LEU A 39 7.67 -41.13 -1.93
CA LEU A 39 6.94 -40.98 -3.19
C LEU A 39 7.51 -41.89 -4.27
N LYS A 40 6.62 -42.36 -5.20
CA LYS A 40 7.00 -43.02 -6.45
C LYS A 40 6.20 -42.47 -7.62
N TYR A 41 6.88 -42.30 -8.76
CA TYR A 41 6.28 -41.95 -10.02
C TYR A 41 7.04 -42.62 -11.18
N GLY A 42 6.42 -43.60 -11.80
CA GLY A 42 7.13 -44.49 -12.73
C GLY A 42 8.25 -45.27 -12.01
N ASP A 43 9.46 -45.11 -12.52
CA ASP A 43 10.69 -45.69 -11.93
C ASP A 43 11.42 -44.74 -10.97
N LYS A 44 10.94 -43.50 -10.82
CA LYS A 44 11.52 -42.52 -9.91
C LYS A 44 11.01 -42.73 -8.47
N VAL A 45 11.88 -42.45 -7.51
CA VAL A 45 11.62 -42.59 -6.07
C VAL A 45 12.16 -41.35 -5.37
N ILE A 46 11.37 -40.76 -4.48
CA ILE A 46 11.84 -39.88 -3.42
C ILE A 46 11.85 -40.70 -2.14
N ASP A 47 13.01 -40.82 -1.52
CA ASP A 47 13.17 -41.50 -0.24
C ASP A 47 13.03 -40.56 0.97
N GLU A 48 13.18 -41.08 2.17
CA GLU A 48 13.05 -40.30 3.39
C GLU A 48 14.16 -39.25 3.55
N TYR A 49 15.36 -39.43 2.98
CA TYR A 49 16.42 -38.43 3.04
C TYR A 49 16.14 -37.23 2.13
N ASP A 50 15.73 -37.53 0.89
CA ASP A 50 15.30 -36.48 -0.04
C ASP A 50 14.14 -35.67 0.54
N TYR A 51 13.11 -36.39 1.07
CA TYR A 51 11.92 -35.75 1.62
C TYR A 51 12.21 -34.90 2.86
N MET A 52 13.15 -35.34 3.70
CA MET A 52 13.60 -34.60 4.89
C MET A 52 14.19 -33.23 4.51
N PHE A 53 15.06 -33.22 3.50
CA PHE A 53 15.66 -31.97 3.03
C PHE A 53 14.60 -31.02 2.42
N ILE A 54 13.74 -31.55 1.54
CA ILE A 54 12.62 -30.79 0.94
C ILE A 54 11.72 -30.20 2.04
N ALA A 55 11.39 -31.00 3.05
CA ALA A 55 10.50 -30.61 4.15
C ALA A 55 11.09 -29.47 4.98
N SER A 56 12.37 -29.56 5.32
CA SER A 56 13.07 -28.53 6.08
C SER A 56 13.19 -27.23 5.29
N LEU A 57 13.54 -27.32 4.01
CA LEU A 57 13.62 -26.16 3.11
C LEU A 57 12.28 -25.44 2.96
N ALA A 58 11.20 -26.21 2.75
CA ALA A 58 9.85 -25.63 2.61
C ALA A 58 9.37 -24.97 3.90
N LYS A 59 9.62 -25.64 5.06
CA LYS A 59 9.27 -25.09 6.37
C LYS A 59 9.94 -23.74 6.60
N ASP A 60 11.26 -23.70 6.53
CA ASP A 60 12.03 -22.51 6.87
C ASP A 60 11.69 -21.35 5.94
N ARG A 61 11.51 -21.62 4.65
CA ARG A 61 11.17 -20.59 3.68
C ARG A 61 9.79 -19.97 3.92
N ILE A 62 8.79 -20.79 4.25
CA ILE A 62 7.44 -20.30 4.57
C ILE A 62 7.45 -19.53 5.89
N VAL A 63 8.16 -20.02 6.90
CA VAL A 63 8.31 -19.33 8.19
C VAL A 63 9.01 -17.99 8.00
N TYR A 64 10.11 -17.95 7.25
CA TYR A 64 10.82 -16.70 6.95
C TYR A 64 9.92 -15.67 6.23
N ASN A 65 9.22 -16.10 5.18
CA ASN A 65 8.33 -15.20 4.46
C ASN A 65 7.20 -14.66 5.36
N GLN A 66 6.67 -15.51 6.25
CA GLN A 66 5.63 -15.09 7.20
C GLN A 66 6.20 -14.11 8.25
N GLN A 67 7.42 -14.34 8.76
CA GLN A 67 8.12 -13.40 9.64
C GLN A 67 8.35 -12.05 8.97
N TYR A 68 8.85 -12.07 7.74
CA TYR A 68 9.10 -10.87 6.97
C TYR A 68 7.82 -10.05 6.73
N TYR A 69 6.74 -10.72 6.33
CA TYR A 69 5.43 -10.10 6.16
C TYR A 69 4.92 -9.45 7.45
N LEU A 70 4.97 -10.16 8.56
CA LEU A 70 4.55 -9.64 9.87
C LEU A 70 5.40 -8.45 10.31
N TYR A 71 6.71 -8.53 10.12
CA TYR A 71 7.61 -7.41 10.42
C TYR A 71 7.26 -6.16 9.61
N GLN A 72 7.04 -6.30 8.30
CA GLN A 72 6.69 -5.18 7.43
C GLN A 72 5.33 -4.57 7.77
N THR A 73 4.36 -5.37 8.17
CA THR A 73 2.98 -4.91 8.40
C THR A 73 2.70 -4.46 9.82
N THR A 74 3.36 -5.06 10.81
CA THR A 74 3.06 -4.84 12.24
C THR A 74 4.27 -4.43 13.08
N GLY A 75 5.50 -4.49 12.53
CA GLY A 75 6.75 -4.30 13.25
C GLY A 75 7.08 -5.43 14.24
N GLN A 76 6.32 -6.53 14.24
CA GLN A 76 6.51 -7.64 15.18
C GLN A 76 7.43 -8.73 14.60
N VAL A 77 8.31 -9.26 15.45
CA VAL A 77 9.10 -10.45 15.16
C VAL A 77 8.59 -11.56 16.08
N LEU A 78 8.02 -12.62 15.49
CA LEU A 78 7.50 -13.77 16.20
C LEU A 78 8.47 -14.96 16.07
N ASP A 79 8.50 -15.82 17.09
CA ASP A 79 9.27 -17.06 17.01
C ASP A 79 8.59 -18.09 16.09
N GLU A 80 9.38 -19.05 15.57
CA GLU A 80 8.92 -20.11 14.66
C GLU A 80 7.71 -20.87 15.21
N LYS A 81 7.72 -21.25 16.48
CA LYS A 81 6.62 -22.00 17.10
C LYS A 81 5.31 -21.22 17.08
N THR A 82 5.38 -19.93 17.36
CA THR A 82 4.23 -19.05 17.32
C THR A 82 3.69 -18.94 15.90
N ILE A 83 4.57 -18.75 14.90
CA ILE A 83 4.19 -18.69 13.49
C ILE A 83 3.54 -19.99 13.03
N LEU A 84 4.12 -21.14 13.33
CA LEU A 84 3.58 -22.45 12.95
C LEU A 84 2.16 -22.70 13.50
N ALA A 85 1.86 -22.15 14.68
CA ALA A 85 0.56 -22.28 15.31
C ALA A 85 -0.50 -21.24 14.84
N MET A 86 -0.12 -20.24 14.03
CA MET A 86 -1.04 -19.22 13.55
C MET A 86 -2.13 -19.81 12.65
N PRO A 87 -3.41 -19.43 12.84
CA PRO A 87 -4.48 -19.85 11.95
C PRO A 87 -4.35 -19.15 10.58
N VAL A 88 -4.56 -19.88 9.50
CA VAL A 88 -4.55 -19.37 8.11
C VAL A 88 -5.92 -19.36 7.47
N SER A 89 -6.94 -19.96 8.14
CA SER A 89 -8.30 -20.07 7.65
C SER A 89 -9.29 -20.16 8.81
N GLU A 90 -10.57 -19.89 8.54
CA GLU A 90 -11.65 -19.89 9.54
C GLU A 90 -11.97 -21.31 10.08
N ASP A 91 -11.61 -22.35 9.34
CA ASP A 91 -11.78 -23.76 9.74
C ASP A 91 -10.71 -24.24 10.73
N GLY A 92 -9.78 -23.36 11.13
CA GLY A 92 -8.75 -23.62 12.13
C GLY A 92 -7.48 -24.26 11.59
N LYS A 93 -7.31 -24.36 10.26
CA LYS A 93 -6.06 -24.79 9.63
C LYS A 93 -4.93 -23.82 10.01
N THR A 94 -3.77 -24.36 10.40
CA THR A 94 -2.61 -23.59 10.84
C THR A 94 -1.59 -23.40 9.72
N VAL A 95 -0.58 -22.53 9.97
CA VAL A 95 0.60 -22.41 9.09
C VAL A 95 1.31 -23.75 8.97
N ALA A 96 1.45 -24.52 10.05
CA ALA A 96 2.07 -25.85 10.02
C ALA A 96 1.30 -26.82 9.10
N ASP A 97 -0.03 -26.78 9.09
CA ASP A 97 -0.84 -27.61 8.20
C ASP A 97 -0.65 -27.22 6.72
N SER A 98 -0.54 -25.92 6.45
CA SER A 98 -0.26 -25.43 5.09
C SER A 98 1.14 -25.83 4.62
N ILE A 99 2.14 -25.78 5.51
CA ILE A 99 3.50 -26.24 5.22
C ILE A 99 3.50 -27.73 4.87
N LYS A 100 2.77 -28.55 5.63
CA LYS A 100 2.69 -30.01 5.36
C LYS A 100 2.15 -30.30 3.95
N GLU A 101 1.15 -29.58 3.49
CA GLU A 101 0.65 -29.70 2.13
C GLU A 101 1.68 -29.25 1.10
N SER A 102 2.32 -28.10 1.34
CA SER A 102 3.35 -27.55 0.43
C SER A 102 4.56 -28.45 0.29
N ILE A 103 4.96 -29.14 1.36
CA ILE A 103 6.06 -30.13 1.32
C ILE A 103 5.71 -31.28 0.36
N LEU A 104 4.49 -31.81 0.49
CA LEU A 104 4.06 -32.92 -0.35
C LEU A 104 3.97 -32.50 -1.83
N GLU A 105 3.39 -31.33 -2.11
CA GLU A 105 3.30 -30.76 -3.47
C GLU A 105 4.70 -30.56 -4.07
N MET A 106 5.65 -30.01 -3.31
CA MET A 106 7.02 -29.78 -3.80
C MET A 106 7.74 -31.10 -4.11
N ALA A 107 7.57 -32.11 -3.27
CA ALA A 107 8.13 -33.42 -3.52
C ALA A 107 7.48 -34.13 -4.73
N GLN A 108 6.16 -34.00 -4.90
CA GLN A 108 5.45 -34.48 -6.09
C GLN A 108 5.94 -33.78 -7.36
N GLN A 109 6.07 -32.46 -7.31
CA GLN A 109 6.58 -31.69 -8.44
C GLN A 109 7.99 -32.14 -8.83
N MET A 110 8.87 -32.34 -7.87
CA MET A 110 10.24 -32.78 -8.10
C MET A 110 10.27 -34.12 -8.87
N ILE A 111 9.59 -35.13 -8.35
CA ILE A 111 9.62 -36.48 -8.95
C ILE A 111 8.97 -36.55 -10.34
N ILE A 112 7.89 -35.74 -10.54
CA ILE A 112 7.20 -35.65 -11.83
C ILE A 112 8.11 -35.00 -12.86
N ILE A 113 8.76 -33.88 -12.54
CA ILE A 113 9.65 -33.16 -13.44
C ILE A 113 10.86 -34.00 -13.80
N GLU A 114 11.47 -34.68 -12.82
CA GLU A 114 12.57 -35.61 -13.10
C GLU A 114 12.18 -36.66 -14.13
N LYS A 115 10.99 -37.26 -13.99
CA LYS A 115 10.47 -38.24 -14.94
C LYS A 115 10.15 -37.64 -16.31
N MET A 116 9.51 -36.47 -16.33
CA MET A 116 9.18 -35.79 -17.59
C MET A 116 10.42 -35.37 -18.36
N CYS A 117 11.47 -34.89 -17.67
CA CYS A 117 12.76 -34.59 -18.30
C CYS A 117 13.38 -35.82 -18.93
N GLU A 118 13.39 -36.95 -18.19
CA GLU A 118 13.89 -38.21 -18.70
C GLU A 118 13.14 -38.65 -19.97
N ASP A 119 11.80 -38.65 -19.94
CA ASP A 119 10.96 -39.04 -21.05
C ASP A 119 11.12 -38.12 -22.26
N ALA A 120 11.43 -36.85 -22.04
CA ALA A 120 11.73 -35.86 -23.09
C ALA A 120 13.21 -35.91 -23.55
N GLY A 121 14.06 -36.73 -22.93
CA GLY A 121 15.49 -36.79 -23.22
C GLY A 121 16.25 -35.55 -22.74
N ILE A 122 15.69 -34.78 -21.81
CA ILE A 122 16.34 -33.61 -21.20
C ILE A 122 17.24 -34.10 -20.08
N THR A 123 18.52 -33.80 -20.23
CA THR A 123 19.53 -34.17 -19.24
C THR A 123 20.48 -33.00 -18.99
N ILE A 124 20.94 -32.88 -17.75
CA ILE A 124 21.94 -31.86 -17.40
C ILE A 124 23.32 -32.40 -17.82
N THR A 125 23.73 -32.04 -19.02
CA THR A 125 25.01 -32.43 -19.58
C THR A 125 25.86 -31.24 -20.06
N ASP A 126 25.23 -30.08 -20.21
CA ASP A 126 25.92 -28.86 -20.56
C ASP A 126 26.79 -28.37 -19.38
N LYS A 127 27.91 -27.76 -19.74
CA LYS A 127 28.88 -27.31 -18.77
C LYS A 127 28.35 -26.21 -17.87
N GLU A 128 27.49 -25.33 -18.38
CA GLU A 128 26.95 -24.19 -17.64
C GLU A 128 26.05 -24.65 -16.50
N SER A 129 25.10 -25.54 -16.76
CA SER A 129 24.22 -26.12 -15.74
C SER A 129 25.00 -26.93 -14.70
N LEU A 130 25.99 -27.71 -15.12
CA LEU A 130 26.85 -28.46 -14.20
C LEU A 130 27.70 -27.51 -13.32
N ASP A 131 28.26 -26.45 -13.92
CA ASP A 131 29.04 -25.47 -13.18
C ASP A 131 28.18 -24.71 -12.16
N LYS A 132 26.91 -24.38 -12.47
CA LYS A 132 25.96 -23.77 -11.52
C LYS A 132 25.72 -24.68 -10.30
N ILE A 133 25.46 -25.96 -10.53
CA ILE A 133 25.22 -26.94 -9.45
C ILE A 133 26.48 -27.09 -8.59
N ASN A 134 27.63 -27.30 -9.24
CA ASN A 134 28.90 -27.49 -8.55
C ASN A 134 29.32 -26.24 -7.76
N SER A 135 29.13 -25.04 -8.33
CA SER A 135 29.40 -23.78 -7.66
C SER A 135 28.57 -23.68 -6.38
N ARG A 136 27.28 -23.99 -6.46
CA ARG A 136 26.39 -23.92 -5.29
C ARG A 136 26.82 -24.88 -4.18
N ILE A 137 27.20 -26.10 -4.51
CA ILE A 137 27.75 -27.05 -3.53
C ILE A 137 29.08 -26.54 -2.96
N SER A 138 29.96 -26.02 -3.81
CA SER A 138 31.25 -25.49 -3.34
C SER A 138 31.10 -24.26 -2.44
N ASP A 139 30.09 -23.40 -2.71
CA ASP A 139 29.77 -22.25 -1.85
C ASP A 139 29.32 -22.71 -0.47
N LEU A 140 28.49 -23.76 -0.39
CA LEU A 140 28.10 -24.39 0.89
C LEU A 140 29.31 -24.99 1.60
N GLU A 141 30.14 -25.78 0.92
CA GLU A 141 31.38 -26.34 1.48
C GLU A 141 32.29 -25.24 2.03
N TYR A 142 32.45 -24.15 1.29
CA TYR A 142 33.25 -23.00 1.73
C TYR A 142 32.69 -22.35 2.99
N ALA A 143 31.35 -22.10 3.01
CA ALA A 143 30.67 -21.52 4.17
C ALA A 143 30.84 -22.34 5.45
N TYR A 144 30.88 -23.66 5.33
CA TYR A 144 31.10 -24.58 6.45
C TYR A 144 32.60 -24.84 6.76
N GLY A 145 33.51 -24.23 6.00
CA GLY A 145 34.95 -24.35 6.23
C GLY A 145 35.60 -25.57 5.57
N GLY A 146 34.96 -26.12 4.56
CA GLY A 146 35.43 -27.23 3.72
C GLY A 146 34.49 -28.44 3.68
N ALA A 147 34.69 -29.31 2.70
CA ALA A 147 33.82 -30.46 2.42
C ALA A 147 33.60 -31.37 3.66
N ASP A 148 34.65 -31.67 4.41
CA ASP A 148 34.56 -32.55 5.58
C ASP A 148 33.67 -31.95 6.70
N LEU A 149 33.78 -30.64 6.94
CA LEU A 149 32.95 -29.94 7.92
C LEU A 149 31.51 -29.78 7.45
N PHE A 150 31.31 -29.59 6.17
CA PHE A 150 30.00 -29.60 5.56
C PHE A 150 29.29 -30.95 5.75
N ASP A 151 29.97 -32.06 5.47
CA ASP A 151 29.40 -33.39 5.66
C ASP A 151 29.05 -33.65 7.14
N VAL A 152 29.88 -33.19 8.10
CA VAL A 152 29.54 -33.24 9.53
C VAL A 152 28.31 -32.42 9.87
N ALA A 153 28.15 -31.23 9.28
CA ALA A 153 26.97 -30.39 9.47
C ALA A 153 25.70 -31.06 8.91
N LEU A 154 25.78 -31.67 7.71
CA LEU A 154 24.69 -32.41 7.12
C LEU A 154 24.20 -33.57 8.01
N VAL A 155 25.12 -34.38 8.52
CA VAL A 155 24.79 -35.48 9.45
C VAL A 155 24.09 -34.94 10.71
N ARG A 156 24.56 -33.81 11.25
CA ARG A 156 23.95 -33.16 12.43
C ARG A 156 22.51 -32.70 12.14
N MET A 157 22.23 -32.20 10.94
CA MET A 157 20.90 -31.75 10.50
C MET A 157 20.02 -32.92 10.01
N GLY A 158 20.57 -34.13 9.84
CA GLY A 158 19.85 -35.27 9.29
C GLY A 158 19.73 -35.30 7.78
N PHE A 159 20.60 -34.58 7.06
CA PHE A 159 20.64 -34.52 5.60
C PHE A 159 21.74 -35.37 5.01
N THR A 160 21.61 -35.67 3.72
CA THR A 160 22.68 -36.26 2.91
C THR A 160 23.11 -35.31 1.80
N ARG A 161 24.36 -35.44 1.38
CA ARG A 161 24.89 -34.67 0.25
C ARG A 161 24.11 -34.98 -1.03
N GLU A 162 23.76 -36.24 -1.24
CA GLU A 162 23.02 -36.70 -2.38
C GLU A 162 21.64 -36.02 -2.50
N ALA A 163 20.92 -35.87 -1.37
CA ALA A 163 19.62 -35.18 -1.36
C ALA A 163 19.75 -33.72 -1.75
N ILE A 164 20.79 -33.02 -1.28
CA ILE A 164 21.07 -31.64 -1.62
C ILE A 164 21.45 -31.48 -3.09
N GLU A 165 22.36 -32.31 -3.58
CA GLU A 165 22.75 -32.29 -5.00
C GLU A 165 21.57 -32.61 -5.91
N ARG A 166 20.72 -33.56 -5.54
CA ARG A 166 19.49 -33.89 -6.26
C ARG A 166 18.54 -32.71 -6.31
N TYR A 167 18.38 -31.98 -5.22
CA TYR A 167 17.54 -30.78 -5.19
C TYR A 167 18.06 -29.70 -6.15
N TYR A 168 19.37 -29.40 -6.16
CA TYR A 168 19.92 -28.40 -7.09
C TYR A 168 19.88 -28.87 -8.54
N ARG A 169 19.97 -30.16 -8.80
CA ARG A 169 19.70 -30.72 -10.12
C ARG A 169 18.26 -30.54 -10.53
N PHE A 170 17.32 -30.79 -9.61
CA PHE A 170 15.90 -30.57 -9.87
C PHE A 170 15.61 -29.10 -10.20
N VAL A 171 16.19 -28.14 -9.50
CA VAL A 171 15.99 -26.69 -9.82
C VAL A 171 16.38 -26.42 -11.29
N ASN A 172 17.49 -26.95 -11.76
CA ASN A 172 17.91 -26.79 -13.16
C ASN A 172 16.97 -27.55 -14.13
N LEU A 173 16.56 -28.77 -13.80
CA LEU A 173 15.60 -29.52 -14.62
C LEU A 173 14.25 -28.81 -14.74
N TYR A 174 13.81 -28.15 -13.67
CA TYR A 174 12.58 -27.34 -13.68
C TYR A 174 12.67 -26.23 -14.73
N GLU A 175 13.75 -25.47 -14.73
CA GLU A 175 13.99 -24.40 -15.72
C GLU A 175 14.07 -24.96 -17.15
N LEU A 176 14.85 -26.00 -17.36
CA LEU A 176 15.01 -26.63 -18.67
C LEU A 176 13.70 -27.21 -19.22
N TYR A 177 12.88 -27.84 -18.37
CA TYR A 177 11.60 -28.40 -18.80
C TYR A 177 10.55 -27.29 -19.03
N SER A 178 10.61 -26.23 -18.24
CA SER A 178 9.77 -25.05 -18.46
C SER A 178 10.05 -24.40 -19.80
N ASP A 179 11.34 -24.21 -20.15
CA ASP A 179 11.76 -23.66 -21.44
C ASP A 179 11.45 -24.61 -22.59
N TYR A 180 11.71 -25.91 -22.43
CA TYR A 180 11.34 -26.92 -23.42
C TYR A 180 9.84 -26.90 -23.75
N ARG A 181 9.00 -26.58 -22.77
CA ARG A 181 7.56 -26.59 -22.94
C ARG A 181 7.01 -25.25 -23.40
N TYR A 182 7.39 -24.18 -22.75
CA TYR A 182 6.77 -22.86 -22.87
C TYR A 182 7.72 -21.75 -23.34
N GLY A 183 9.01 -22.06 -23.54
CA GLY A 183 9.96 -21.11 -24.13
C GLY A 183 9.61 -20.72 -25.57
N GLU A 184 10.35 -19.78 -26.14
CA GLU A 184 10.11 -19.23 -27.49
C GLU A 184 9.99 -20.32 -28.58
N ASN A 185 10.80 -21.38 -28.46
CA ASN A 185 10.77 -22.54 -29.38
C ASN A 185 10.21 -23.80 -28.70
N GLY A 186 9.44 -23.65 -27.67
CA GLY A 186 8.87 -24.73 -26.89
C GLY A 186 7.80 -25.52 -27.62
N ILE A 187 7.45 -26.70 -27.08
CA ILE A 187 6.43 -27.57 -27.68
C ILE A 187 4.99 -27.09 -27.44
N ALA A 188 4.78 -26.17 -26.51
CA ALA A 188 3.48 -25.61 -26.15
C ALA A 188 3.59 -24.13 -25.73
N PRO A 189 4.15 -23.25 -26.58
CA PRO A 189 4.34 -21.83 -26.24
C PRO A 189 2.99 -21.17 -25.99
N ILE A 190 2.97 -20.12 -25.19
CA ILE A 190 1.76 -19.33 -24.96
C ILE A 190 1.37 -18.65 -26.26
N ALA A 191 0.17 -18.88 -26.74
CA ALA A 191 -0.27 -18.29 -27.99
C ALA A 191 -0.44 -16.76 -27.84
N ASP A 192 -0.04 -16.01 -28.86
CA ASP A 192 -0.15 -14.54 -28.92
C ASP A 192 -1.57 -14.04 -28.58
N SER A 193 -2.60 -14.75 -29.07
CA SER A 193 -4.00 -14.42 -28.75
C SER A 193 -4.30 -14.51 -27.25
N VAL A 194 -3.70 -15.46 -26.53
CA VAL A 194 -3.91 -15.65 -25.08
C VAL A 194 -3.27 -14.48 -24.30
N VAL A 195 -2.07 -14.06 -24.70
CA VAL A 195 -1.38 -12.89 -24.12
C VAL A 195 -2.22 -11.62 -24.33
N LYS A 196 -2.68 -11.40 -25.57
CA LYS A 196 -3.50 -10.25 -25.94
C LYS A 196 -4.85 -10.23 -25.24
N ASP A 197 -5.51 -11.37 -25.12
CA ASP A 197 -6.78 -11.49 -24.38
C ASP A 197 -6.57 -11.27 -22.89
N TYR A 198 -5.47 -11.77 -22.32
CA TYR A 198 -5.12 -11.51 -20.93
C TYR A 198 -4.89 -10.01 -20.68
N PHE A 199 -4.10 -9.37 -21.52
CA PHE A 199 -3.86 -7.92 -21.44
C PHE A 199 -5.18 -7.13 -21.47
N LYS A 200 -6.01 -7.38 -22.46
CA LYS A 200 -7.29 -6.68 -22.64
C LYS A 200 -8.20 -6.83 -21.41
N ASN A 201 -8.22 -8.00 -20.79
CA ASN A 201 -9.11 -8.29 -19.67
C ASN A 201 -8.57 -7.86 -18.31
N ASN A 202 -7.25 -7.82 -18.12
CA ASN A 202 -6.62 -7.65 -16.82
C ASN A 202 -5.83 -6.34 -16.66
N TYR A 203 -5.74 -5.52 -17.71
CA TYR A 203 -5.07 -4.23 -17.63
C TYR A 203 -6.03 -3.09 -17.97
N TYR A 204 -5.77 -1.94 -17.37
CA TYR A 204 -6.29 -0.65 -17.85
C TYR A 204 -5.19 0.09 -18.60
N ARG A 205 -5.60 0.83 -19.63
CA ARG A 205 -4.75 1.83 -20.27
C ARG A 205 -5.25 3.21 -19.88
N TYR A 206 -4.37 4.06 -19.43
CA TYR A 206 -4.72 5.39 -18.95
C TYR A 206 -3.65 6.40 -19.29
N GLU A 207 -4.01 7.66 -19.23
CA GLU A 207 -3.11 8.81 -19.21
C GLU A 207 -3.52 9.73 -18.06
N GLY A 208 -2.68 10.68 -17.67
CA GLY A 208 -3.01 11.51 -16.52
C GLY A 208 -2.33 12.86 -16.53
N ALA A 209 -2.86 13.77 -15.73
CA ALA A 209 -2.25 15.06 -15.46
C ALA A 209 -2.32 15.40 -13.98
N VAL A 210 -1.25 15.98 -13.46
CA VAL A 210 -1.05 16.31 -12.06
C VAL A 210 -1.08 17.81 -11.89
N PHE A 211 -1.90 18.29 -10.93
CA PHE A 211 -2.06 19.68 -10.55
C PHE A 211 -1.66 19.83 -9.08
N PRO A 212 -0.37 19.99 -8.76
CA PRO A 212 0.11 20.04 -7.39
C PRO A 212 -0.23 21.39 -6.72
N PHE A 213 -0.59 21.32 -5.42
CA PHE A 213 -0.77 22.50 -4.56
C PHE A 213 0.54 22.88 -3.83
N VAL A 214 1.45 21.93 -3.72
CA VAL A 214 2.79 22.11 -3.15
C VAL A 214 3.85 21.55 -4.10
N ASP A 215 5.03 22.14 -4.09
CA ASP A 215 6.17 21.64 -4.85
C ASP A 215 6.89 20.49 -4.12
N SER A 216 7.96 19.99 -4.71
CA SER A 216 8.77 18.90 -4.12
C SER A 216 9.46 19.27 -2.81
N GLU A 217 9.53 20.55 -2.44
CA GLU A 217 10.08 21.05 -1.17
C GLU A 217 8.96 21.30 -0.14
N GLY A 218 7.70 21.05 -0.49
CA GLY A 218 6.54 21.31 0.35
C GLY A 218 6.09 22.76 0.40
N LYS A 219 6.58 23.62 -0.51
CA LYS A 219 6.15 25.01 -0.62
C LYS A 219 4.91 25.12 -1.47
N THR A 220 4.05 26.06 -1.12
CA THR A 220 2.84 26.38 -1.91
C THR A 220 3.21 26.72 -3.36
N VAL A 221 2.57 26.04 -4.29
CA VAL A 221 2.64 26.37 -5.72
C VAL A 221 1.80 27.62 -5.97
N GLU A 222 2.42 28.68 -6.50
CA GLU A 222 1.70 29.90 -6.86
C GLU A 222 1.19 29.83 -8.31
N TYR A 223 -0.12 29.99 -8.48
CA TYR A 223 -0.76 30.00 -9.79
C TYR A 223 -1.85 31.07 -9.87
N ASN A 224 -1.73 31.95 -10.87
CA ASN A 224 -2.63 33.09 -11.11
C ASN A 224 -2.88 33.96 -9.87
N VAL A 225 -1.78 34.30 -9.16
CA VAL A 225 -1.82 35.11 -7.95
C VAL A 225 -1.34 36.53 -8.28
N SER A 226 -2.14 37.54 -7.91
CA SER A 226 -1.79 38.95 -7.99
C SER A 226 -2.18 39.66 -6.69
N ASP A 227 -1.56 40.82 -6.41
CA ASP A 227 -1.87 41.57 -5.19
C ASP A 227 -3.33 41.99 -5.10
N ASP A 228 -3.93 42.44 -6.24
CA ASP A 228 -5.35 42.78 -6.29
C ASP A 228 -6.22 41.51 -6.11
N GLY A 229 -5.82 40.41 -6.71
CA GLY A 229 -6.53 39.12 -6.56
C GLY A 229 -6.50 38.61 -5.11
N ILE A 230 -5.39 38.80 -4.39
CA ILE A 230 -5.29 38.43 -2.96
C ILE A 230 -6.30 39.25 -2.13
N LYS A 231 -6.41 40.56 -2.36
CA LYS A 231 -7.39 41.42 -1.68
C LYS A 231 -8.83 40.99 -1.99
N GLU A 232 -9.11 40.76 -3.25
CA GLU A 232 -10.45 40.32 -3.71
C GLU A 232 -10.79 38.94 -3.13
N TYR A 233 -9.85 37.97 -3.17
CA TYR A 233 -10.06 36.65 -2.60
C TYR A 233 -10.31 36.73 -1.09
N PHE A 234 -9.52 37.53 -0.36
CA PHE A 234 -9.69 37.76 1.06
C PHE A 234 -11.08 38.31 1.38
N THR A 235 -11.48 39.41 0.70
CA THR A 235 -12.78 40.04 0.92
C THR A 235 -13.97 39.12 0.64
N ASN A 236 -13.85 38.24 -0.37
CA ASN A 236 -14.93 37.33 -0.76
C ASN A 236 -15.01 36.05 0.06
N ASN A 237 -13.91 35.62 0.70
CA ASN A 237 -13.84 34.31 1.34
C ASN A 237 -13.60 34.35 2.86
N TYR A 238 -13.33 35.53 3.44
CA TYR A 238 -13.12 35.70 4.86
C TYR A 238 -14.19 36.58 5.48
N VAL A 239 -14.40 36.40 6.77
CA VAL A 239 -15.29 37.24 7.58
C VAL A 239 -14.60 37.64 8.88
N ARG A 240 -14.99 38.80 9.41
CA ARG A 240 -14.56 39.26 10.73
C ARG A 240 -15.74 39.27 11.69
N ILE A 241 -15.60 38.54 12.78
CA ILE A 241 -16.61 38.42 13.84
C ILE A 241 -15.99 38.79 15.18
N CYS A 242 -16.63 39.74 15.86
CA CYS A 242 -16.46 39.91 17.32
C CYS A 242 -17.55 39.10 18.02
N HIS A 243 -17.21 38.34 19.05
CA HIS A 243 -18.19 37.59 19.80
C HIS A 243 -17.97 37.60 21.31
N ILE A 244 -19.04 37.35 22.02
CA ILE A 244 -19.05 37.08 23.47
C ILE A 244 -19.59 35.67 23.65
N LEU A 245 -18.80 34.78 24.21
CA LEU A 245 -19.22 33.41 24.51
C LEU A 245 -19.75 33.34 25.96
N TYR A 246 -20.96 32.82 26.11
CA TYR A 246 -21.54 32.37 27.36
C TYR A 246 -21.53 30.84 27.35
N LYS A 247 -20.55 30.23 28.04
CA LYS A 247 -20.31 28.77 27.99
C LYS A 247 -21.47 28.00 28.61
N THR A 248 -21.92 26.95 27.95
CA THR A 248 -22.89 25.96 28.46
C THR A 248 -22.29 24.58 28.63
N ALA A 249 -20.98 24.42 28.44
CA ALA A 249 -20.27 23.17 28.58
C ALA A 249 -18.82 23.40 29.01
N ASP A 250 -18.23 22.42 29.66
CA ASP A 250 -16.79 22.31 29.82
C ASP A 250 -16.18 21.57 28.63
N VAL A 251 -15.02 22.04 28.20
CA VAL A 251 -14.26 21.41 27.11
C VAL A 251 -12.95 20.87 27.64
N SER A 252 -12.71 19.58 27.42
CA SER A 252 -11.43 18.92 27.73
C SER A 252 -10.81 18.32 26.49
N ILE A 253 -9.48 18.49 26.34
CA ILE A 253 -8.75 17.91 25.22
C ILE A 253 -8.20 16.55 25.66
N THR A 254 -8.54 15.50 24.90
CA THR A 254 -8.06 14.13 25.11
C THR A 254 -7.22 13.70 23.92
N ALA A 255 -6.55 12.55 24.02
CA ALA A 255 -5.79 11.96 22.90
C ALA A 255 -6.67 11.65 21.66
N SER A 256 -8.00 11.51 21.86
CA SER A 256 -8.99 11.25 20.79
C SER A 256 -9.69 12.52 20.28
N GLY A 257 -9.33 13.71 20.78
CA GLY A 257 -9.92 15.00 20.39
C GLY A 257 -10.58 15.74 21.56
N ALA A 258 -11.30 16.83 21.24
CA ALA A 258 -12.05 17.62 22.20
C ALA A 258 -13.30 16.86 22.68
N VAL A 259 -13.51 16.85 23.99
CA VAL A 259 -14.71 16.30 24.62
C VAL A 259 -15.47 17.44 25.24
N VAL A 260 -16.72 17.65 24.81
CA VAL A 260 -17.63 18.68 25.32
C VAL A 260 -18.57 18.04 26.32
N THR A 261 -18.60 18.56 27.55
CA THR A 261 -19.46 18.08 28.65
C THR A 261 -20.46 19.17 29.02
N PRO A 262 -21.75 19.03 28.66
CA PRO A 262 -22.78 20.04 28.97
C PRO A 262 -22.98 20.25 30.47
N PHE A 263 -23.29 21.48 30.87
CA PHE A 263 -23.76 21.79 32.23
C PHE A 263 -25.16 21.24 32.49
N SER A 264 -25.68 21.36 33.75
CA SER A 264 -27.05 20.96 34.04
C SER A 264 -28.08 21.87 33.31
N ASP A 265 -29.27 21.33 33.04
CA ASP A 265 -30.32 22.04 32.31
C ASP A 265 -30.70 23.36 33.01
N GLU A 266 -30.71 23.39 34.36
CA GLU A 266 -31.00 24.61 35.14
C GLU A 266 -29.92 25.67 34.90
N LYS A 267 -28.62 25.27 34.90
CA LYS A 267 -27.50 26.18 34.65
C LYS A 267 -27.52 26.70 33.21
N ILE A 268 -27.82 25.84 32.23
CA ILE A 268 -27.96 26.23 30.82
C ILE A 268 -29.07 27.25 30.65
N ALA A 269 -30.23 27.07 31.30
CA ALA A 269 -31.35 28.02 31.24
C ALA A 269 -31.01 29.40 31.86
N GLU A 270 -30.22 29.44 32.93
CA GLU A 270 -29.72 30.70 33.49
C GLU A 270 -28.75 31.42 32.52
N ILE A 271 -27.85 30.66 31.89
CA ILE A 271 -26.91 31.20 30.90
C ILE A 271 -27.64 31.71 29.66
N GLU A 272 -28.63 30.97 29.17
CA GLU A 272 -29.49 31.40 28.04
C GLU A 272 -30.17 32.73 28.33
N LYS A 273 -30.74 32.86 29.52
CA LYS A 273 -31.38 34.11 29.95
C LYS A 273 -30.37 35.28 30.00
N LYS A 274 -29.14 35.02 30.51
CA LYS A 274 -28.07 36.02 30.55
C LYS A 274 -27.66 36.44 29.16
N ALA A 275 -27.41 35.46 28.23
CA ALA A 275 -27.02 35.70 26.86
C ALA A 275 -28.12 36.45 26.08
N THR A 276 -29.40 36.09 26.28
CA THR A 276 -30.54 36.76 25.68
C THR A 276 -30.64 38.21 26.15
N ALA A 277 -30.52 38.49 27.47
CA ALA A 277 -30.54 39.85 27.97
C ALA A 277 -29.37 40.71 27.45
N ALA A 278 -28.18 40.12 27.31
CA ALA A 278 -27.05 40.77 26.69
C ALA A 278 -27.33 41.12 25.20
N PHE A 279 -27.86 40.18 24.44
CA PHE A 279 -28.29 40.41 23.04
C PHE A 279 -29.31 41.54 22.94
N GLU A 280 -30.38 41.50 23.72
CA GLU A 280 -31.39 42.53 23.74
C GLU A 280 -30.83 43.90 24.06
N SER A 281 -29.94 44.03 25.07
CA SER A 281 -29.29 45.30 25.44
C SER A 281 -28.46 45.90 24.30
N VAL A 282 -27.81 45.07 23.48
CA VAL A 282 -27.03 45.52 22.32
C VAL A 282 -27.99 45.94 21.18
N VAL A 283 -29.00 45.14 20.86
CA VAL A 283 -29.95 45.43 19.79
C VAL A 283 -30.78 46.69 20.09
N LEU A 284 -31.11 46.95 21.34
CA LEU A 284 -31.81 48.15 21.78
C LEU A 284 -30.90 49.40 21.88
N GLY A 285 -29.60 49.23 21.72
CA GLY A 285 -28.62 50.32 21.77
C GLY A 285 -28.32 50.78 23.22
N GLU A 286 -28.72 50.00 24.22
CA GLU A 286 -28.44 50.28 25.63
C GLU A 286 -26.96 50.06 25.97
N LYS A 287 -26.32 49.08 25.31
CA LYS A 287 -24.90 48.79 25.38
C LYS A 287 -24.30 48.65 24.00
N GLN A 288 -23.02 48.98 23.89
CA GLN A 288 -22.22 48.55 22.74
C GLN A 288 -21.81 47.09 22.91
N HIS A 289 -21.62 46.35 21.81
CA HIS A 289 -21.13 44.97 21.85
C HIS A 289 -19.77 44.87 22.61
N SER A 290 -18.90 45.86 22.42
CA SER A 290 -17.59 45.98 23.07
C SER A 290 -17.67 46.19 24.58
N ASP A 291 -18.78 46.75 25.10
CA ASP A 291 -18.96 46.94 26.55
C ASP A 291 -19.12 45.60 27.28
N LEU A 292 -19.45 44.52 26.57
CA LEU A 292 -19.61 43.18 27.08
C LEU A 292 -18.34 42.34 26.99
N LYS A 293 -17.24 42.90 26.49
CA LYS A 293 -16.01 42.16 26.25
C LYS A 293 -15.47 41.42 27.47
N GLU A 294 -15.61 42.01 28.67
CA GLU A 294 -15.18 41.38 29.91
C GLU A 294 -16.08 40.19 30.35
N GLU A 295 -17.25 40.04 29.70
CA GLU A 295 -18.14 38.89 29.93
C GLU A 295 -17.80 37.69 29.02
N ASN A 296 -16.86 37.88 28.06
CA ASN A 296 -16.48 36.82 27.13
C ASN A 296 -15.74 35.69 27.85
N GLU A 297 -16.26 34.48 27.75
CA GLU A 297 -15.64 33.27 28.30
C GLU A 297 -14.75 32.53 27.26
N ASP A 298 -14.56 33.11 26.07
CA ASP A 298 -13.58 32.69 25.07
C ASP A 298 -12.25 33.46 25.25
N GLU A 299 -11.14 32.86 24.81
CA GLU A 299 -9.81 33.50 24.84
C GLU A 299 -9.73 34.71 23.93
N HIS A 300 -10.48 34.72 22.82
CA HIS A 300 -10.45 35.72 21.79
C HIS A 300 -11.81 36.39 21.61
N TYR A 301 -11.79 37.70 21.57
CA TYR A 301 -12.99 38.50 21.31
C TYR A 301 -13.26 38.68 19.81
N ARG A 302 -12.23 38.63 18.97
CA ARG A 302 -12.30 38.86 17.51
C ARG A 302 -11.66 37.71 16.77
N TYR A 303 -12.36 37.24 15.73
CA TYR A 303 -11.88 36.23 14.79
C TYR A 303 -11.98 36.76 13.36
N VAL A 304 -10.94 36.49 12.57
CA VAL A 304 -10.95 36.60 11.10
C VAL A 304 -10.70 35.22 10.56
N PHE A 305 -11.62 34.68 9.80
CA PHE A 305 -11.58 33.28 9.36
C PHE A 305 -12.30 33.04 8.04
N THR A 306 -11.99 31.91 7.40
CA THR A 306 -12.66 31.41 6.21
C THR A 306 -13.51 30.18 6.52
N ARG A 307 -14.26 29.68 5.53
CA ARG A 307 -15.10 28.49 5.70
C ARG A 307 -14.28 27.26 6.04
N GLY A 308 -14.86 26.36 6.85
CA GLY A 308 -14.26 25.12 7.31
C GLY A 308 -13.35 25.25 8.55
N THR A 309 -13.33 26.44 9.18
CA THR A 309 -12.45 26.70 10.35
C THR A 309 -13.20 26.77 11.69
N MET A 310 -14.50 27.05 11.66
CA MET A 310 -15.33 27.18 12.86
C MET A 310 -16.40 26.11 12.91
N VAL A 311 -17.02 25.93 14.08
CA VAL A 311 -18.18 25.04 14.22
C VAL A 311 -19.33 25.49 13.31
N GLN A 312 -20.07 24.54 12.79
CA GLN A 312 -21.00 24.74 11.67
C GLN A 312 -22.02 25.84 11.93
N GLU A 313 -22.62 25.91 13.10
CA GLU A 313 -23.65 26.89 13.46
C GLU A 313 -23.07 28.31 13.51
N PHE A 314 -21.88 28.45 14.11
CA PHE A 314 -21.19 29.74 14.19
C PHE A 314 -20.74 30.21 12.80
N GLU A 315 -20.11 29.33 12.02
CA GLU A 315 -19.64 29.63 10.67
C GLU A 315 -20.80 30.02 9.77
N LYS A 316 -21.88 29.23 9.76
CA LYS A 316 -23.05 29.52 8.95
C LYS A 316 -23.62 30.91 9.27
N ALA A 317 -23.80 31.22 10.56
CA ALA A 317 -24.28 32.54 10.98
C ALA A 317 -23.36 33.67 10.53
N ALA A 318 -22.04 33.51 10.71
CA ALA A 318 -21.04 34.51 10.34
C ALA A 318 -21.05 34.89 8.86
N PHE A 319 -21.20 33.87 7.99
CA PHE A 319 -21.27 34.11 6.54
C PHE A 319 -22.61 34.60 6.04
N GLU A 320 -23.71 34.38 6.78
CA GLU A 320 -25.06 34.89 6.45
C GLU A 320 -25.31 36.29 6.98
N MET A 321 -24.59 36.77 8.02
CA MET A 321 -24.76 38.11 8.61
C MET A 321 -24.26 39.21 7.65
N GLU A 322 -24.89 40.38 7.75
CA GLU A 322 -24.39 41.60 7.13
C GLU A 322 -23.47 42.37 8.09
N PRO A 323 -22.52 43.18 7.58
CA PRO A 323 -21.69 44.04 8.46
C PRO A 323 -22.55 44.93 9.34
N GLY A 324 -22.23 44.98 10.63
CA GLY A 324 -22.97 45.68 11.69
C GLY A 324 -24.14 44.87 12.26
N GLU A 325 -24.48 43.71 11.71
CA GLU A 325 -25.51 42.83 12.28
C GLU A 325 -25.04 42.20 13.57
N VAL A 326 -25.95 42.10 14.56
CA VAL A 326 -25.76 41.39 15.82
C VAL A 326 -26.68 40.16 15.86
N ARG A 327 -26.16 39.01 16.21
CA ARG A 327 -26.90 37.75 16.24
C ARG A 327 -26.51 36.93 17.46
N LEU A 328 -27.51 36.29 18.12
CA LEU A 328 -27.26 35.31 19.19
C LEU A 328 -27.36 33.90 18.59
N VAL A 329 -26.26 33.16 18.65
CA VAL A 329 -26.10 31.81 17.99
C VAL A 329 -25.77 30.78 19.09
N LYS A 330 -26.47 29.65 19.08
CA LYS A 330 -26.21 28.52 19.97
C LYS A 330 -25.33 27.49 19.26
N THR A 331 -24.29 27.04 19.91
CA THR A 331 -23.45 25.91 19.54
C THR A 331 -23.35 24.90 20.67
N GLU A 332 -22.61 23.82 20.48
CA GLU A 332 -22.30 22.87 21.54
C GLU A 332 -21.45 23.48 22.68
N TYR A 333 -20.74 24.56 22.45
CA TYR A 333 -19.91 25.27 23.42
C TYR A 333 -20.72 26.28 24.28
N GLY A 334 -21.81 26.83 23.73
CA GLY A 334 -22.60 27.83 24.41
C GLY A 334 -23.37 28.76 23.50
N TYR A 335 -23.75 29.92 24.07
CA TYR A 335 -24.39 31.01 23.33
C TYR A 335 -23.35 32.05 22.92
N HIS A 336 -23.24 32.31 21.64
CA HIS A 336 -22.34 33.30 21.06
C HIS A 336 -23.16 34.54 20.68
N LEU A 337 -22.92 35.64 21.36
CA LEU A 337 -23.37 36.96 20.91
C LEU A 337 -22.37 37.48 19.88
N MET A 338 -22.75 37.43 18.61
CA MET A 338 -21.89 37.76 17.49
C MET A 338 -22.20 39.12 16.95
N LEU A 339 -21.15 39.87 16.57
CA LEU A 339 -21.20 41.09 15.79
C LEU A 339 -20.30 40.93 14.56
N LYS A 340 -20.87 41.04 13.34
CA LYS A 340 -20.07 41.07 12.13
C LYS A 340 -19.52 42.48 11.88
N GLU A 341 -18.22 42.55 11.68
CA GLU A 341 -17.54 43.78 11.27
C GLU A 341 -17.05 43.67 9.82
N GLU A 342 -16.83 44.83 9.19
CA GLU A 342 -16.17 44.86 7.87
C GLU A 342 -14.72 44.46 8.04
N LEU A 343 -14.19 43.69 7.06
CA LEU A 343 -12.77 43.42 6.95
C LEU A 343 -11.99 44.71 6.64
N ASP A 344 -10.80 44.86 7.19
CA ASP A 344 -9.88 45.95 6.89
C ASP A 344 -8.52 45.47 6.42
N GLU A 345 -7.64 46.40 6.05
CA GLU A 345 -6.29 46.09 5.55
C GLU A 345 -5.41 45.44 6.62
N GLU A 346 -5.61 45.70 7.90
CA GLU A 346 -4.84 45.09 8.97
C GLU A 346 -5.23 43.61 9.15
N ASP A 347 -6.44 43.21 8.86
CA ASP A 347 -6.90 41.82 8.90
C ASP A 347 -6.15 40.94 7.88
N LEU A 348 -5.73 41.51 6.75
CA LEU A 348 -4.94 40.85 5.71
C LEU A 348 -3.44 41.00 5.93
N TYR A 349 -3.00 42.25 6.06
CA TYR A 349 -1.55 42.55 6.06
C TYR A 349 -0.90 42.48 7.43
N GLY A 350 -1.71 42.37 8.50
CA GLY A 350 -1.25 42.40 9.87
C GLY A 350 -0.94 43.83 10.40
N ALA A 351 -0.92 43.95 11.71
CA ALA A 351 -0.59 45.22 12.36
C ALA A 351 0.93 45.50 12.33
N LYS A 352 1.30 46.75 12.01
CA LYS A 352 2.69 47.19 12.03
C LYS A 352 3.06 47.67 13.43
N SER A 353 4.11 47.13 14.02
CA SER A 353 4.72 47.60 15.26
C SER A 353 5.56 48.89 15.00
N GLU A 354 5.90 49.63 16.04
CA GLU A 354 6.72 50.87 15.93
C GLU A 354 8.11 50.64 15.29
N ASP A 355 8.67 49.42 15.43
CA ASP A 355 9.91 48.99 14.83
C ASP A 355 9.77 48.50 13.37
N GLY A 356 8.57 48.58 12.81
CA GLY A 356 8.24 48.14 11.44
C GLY A 356 7.97 46.65 11.28
N THR A 357 8.02 45.87 12.35
CA THR A 357 7.65 44.43 12.31
C THR A 357 6.15 44.26 12.07
N VAL A 358 5.79 43.38 11.13
CA VAL A 358 4.40 43.04 10.87
C VAL A 358 4.06 41.77 11.69
N LYS A 359 2.96 41.80 12.43
CA LYS A 359 2.42 40.66 13.17
C LYS A 359 1.09 40.24 12.59
N ASP A 360 0.83 38.95 12.64
CA ASP A 360 -0.46 38.36 12.27
C ASP A 360 -0.88 38.59 10.82
N SER A 361 0.09 38.74 9.88
CA SER A 361 -0.19 38.82 8.45
C SER A 361 -0.78 37.50 7.93
N ARG A 362 -1.85 37.57 7.17
CA ARG A 362 -2.52 36.43 6.50
C ARG A 362 -2.19 36.34 5.01
N VAL A 363 -1.31 37.20 4.51
CA VAL A 363 -1.01 37.25 3.07
C VAL A 363 -0.61 35.89 2.52
N ASP A 364 0.29 35.17 3.19
CA ASP A 364 0.78 33.87 2.72
C ASP A 364 -0.32 32.80 2.79
N GLU A 365 -1.16 32.80 3.84
CA GLU A 365 -2.32 31.93 3.97
C GLU A 365 -3.33 32.18 2.85
N VAL A 366 -3.72 33.43 2.63
CA VAL A 366 -4.68 33.83 1.58
C VAL A 366 -4.14 33.51 0.20
N LYS A 367 -2.84 33.75 -0.01
CA LYS A 367 -2.12 33.44 -1.25
C LYS A 367 -2.16 31.95 -1.56
N ALA A 368 -1.90 31.13 -0.57
CA ALA A 368 -1.96 29.67 -0.68
C ALA A 368 -3.40 29.20 -0.99
N ALA A 369 -4.38 29.71 -0.27
CA ALA A 369 -5.78 29.38 -0.47
C ALA A 369 -6.29 29.79 -1.87
N MET A 370 -5.95 31.02 -2.30
CA MET A 370 -6.28 31.53 -3.63
C MET A 370 -5.62 30.69 -4.73
N SER A 371 -4.34 30.40 -4.58
CA SER A 371 -3.60 29.58 -5.55
C SER A 371 -4.21 28.19 -5.68
N LYS A 372 -4.51 27.54 -4.55
CA LYS A 372 -5.20 26.25 -4.52
C LYS A 372 -6.57 26.30 -5.23
N ALA A 373 -7.34 27.35 -5.01
CA ALA A 373 -8.62 27.54 -5.70
C ALA A 373 -8.44 27.70 -7.23
N ASN A 374 -7.46 28.50 -7.65
CA ASN A 374 -7.14 28.72 -9.06
C ASN A 374 -6.65 27.43 -9.75
N ILE A 375 -5.82 26.65 -9.08
CA ILE A 375 -5.35 25.34 -9.58
C ILE A 375 -6.52 24.37 -9.74
N LYS A 376 -7.45 24.31 -8.78
CA LYS A 376 -8.66 23.48 -8.89
C LYS A 376 -9.54 23.93 -10.06
N ALA A 377 -9.74 25.23 -10.23
CA ALA A 377 -10.52 25.78 -11.34
C ALA A 377 -9.88 25.42 -12.70
N ALA A 378 -8.56 25.53 -12.83
CA ALA A 378 -7.84 25.13 -14.04
C ALA A 378 -7.97 23.62 -14.32
N ALA A 379 -7.92 22.78 -13.30
CA ALA A 379 -8.14 21.35 -13.42
C ALA A 379 -9.60 21.04 -13.88
N ASP A 380 -10.58 21.74 -13.33
CA ASP A 380 -11.99 21.59 -13.72
C ASP A 380 -12.26 22.04 -15.16
N GLU A 381 -11.70 23.16 -15.57
CA GLU A 381 -11.76 23.64 -16.95
C GLU A 381 -11.16 22.64 -17.94
N LEU A 382 -9.99 22.10 -17.62
CA LEU A 382 -9.35 21.09 -18.46
C LEU A 382 -10.18 19.81 -18.53
N LEU A 383 -10.71 19.34 -17.40
CA LEU A 383 -11.57 18.16 -17.35
C LEU A 383 -12.83 18.31 -18.20
N GLU A 384 -13.49 19.47 -18.12
CA GLU A 384 -14.66 19.78 -18.92
C GLU A 384 -14.32 19.85 -20.42
N ALA A 385 -13.21 20.50 -20.78
CA ALA A 385 -12.75 20.60 -22.15
C ALA A 385 -12.43 19.23 -22.77
N LEU A 386 -11.81 18.34 -22.01
CA LEU A 386 -11.51 16.96 -22.44
C LEU A 386 -12.81 16.15 -22.61
N ASN A 387 -13.71 16.19 -21.63
CA ASN A 387 -14.96 15.41 -21.68
C ASN A 387 -15.98 15.91 -22.71
N SER A 388 -15.98 17.21 -23.02
CA SER A 388 -16.79 17.78 -24.09
C SER A 388 -16.20 17.57 -25.49
N GLY A 389 -14.92 17.19 -25.58
CA GLY A 389 -14.19 17.08 -26.84
C GLY A 389 -13.74 18.43 -27.42
N ALA A 390 -13.85 19.51 -26.67
CA ALA A 390 -13.25 20.80 -27.02
C ALA A 390 -11.72 20.72 -27.03
N GLN A 391 -11.16 19.87 -26.18
CA GLN A 391 -9.77 19.48 -26.21
C GLN A 391 -9.67 17.97 -26.41
N LYS A 392 -8.72 17.52 -27.25
CA LYS A 392 -8.61 16.11 -27.65
C LYS A 392 -7.65 15.29 -26.81
N SER A 393 -6.71 15.95 -26.13
CA SER A 393 -5.68 15.32 -25.28
C SER A 393 -5.24 16.29 -24.20
N PHE A 394 -4.56 15.80 -23.20
CA PHE A 394 -3.88 16.66 -22.24
C PHE A 394 -2.88 17.59 -22.94
N PRO A 395 -2.74 18.85 -22.52
CA PRO A 395 -1.67 19.72 -22.99
C PRO A 395 -0.33 19.30 -22.37
N ASP A 396 0.78 19.49 -23.07
CA ASP A 396 2.11 19.24 -22.53
C ASP A 396 2.46 20.19 -21.38
N LYS A 397 1.85 21.38 -21.36
CA LYS A 397 2.01 22.40 -20.33
C LYS A 397 0.80 23.32 -20.25
N ILE A 398 0.62 23.94 -19.09
CA ILE A 398 -0.35 25.02 -18.87
C ILE A 398 0.44 26.32 -18.68
N GLU A 399 0.05 27.39 -19.40
CA GLU A 399 0.70 28.69 -19.32
C GLU A 399 0.63 29.25 -17.88
N GLY A 400 1.76 29.67 -17.35
CA GLY A 400 1.85 30.19 -15.98
C GLY A 400 1.80 29.14 -14.87
N PHE A 401 1.73 27.85 -15.21
CA PHE A 401 1.70 26.75 -14.23
C PHE A 401 2.87 25.80 -14.46
N ALA A 402 4.03 26.15 -13.93
CA ALA A 402 5.28 25.42 -14.15
C ALA A 402 5.30 24.01 -13.53
N GLN A 403 4.49 23.77 -12.50
CA GLN A 403 4.40 22.49 -11.78
C GLN A 403 3.32 21.56 -12.34
N TYR A 404 2.60 21.95 -13.38
CA TYR A 404 1.73 21.04 -14.11
C TYR A 404 2.55 19.94 -14.77
N GLU A 405 2.13 18.69 -14.61
CA GLU A 405 2.79 17.52 -15.19
C GLU A 405 1.77 16.70 -15.98
N TYR A 406 2.11 16.38 -17.22
CA TYR A 406 1.39 15.42 -18.05
C TYR A 406 2.11 14.07 -18.01
N ASN A 407 1.37 13.02 -17.72
CA ASN A 407 1.83 11.64 -17.77
C ASN A 407 1.30 10.97 -19.04
N GLU A 408 2.23 10.57 -19.91
CA GLU A 408 1.91 9.87 -21.15
C GLU A 408 1.13 8.57 -20.92
N PRO A 409 0.43 8.04 -21.95
CA PRO A 409 -0.33 6.81 -21.82
C PRO A 409 0.49 5.64 -21.26
N ALA A 410 -0.02 5.05 -20.21
CA ALA A 410 0.56 3.91 -19.51
C ALA A 410 -0.48 2.80 -19.33
N VAL A 411 -0.03 1.62 -18.91
CA VAL A 411 -0.90 0.50 -18.56
C VAL A 411 -0.69 0.10 -17.11
N ILE A 412 -1.74 -0.41 -16.48
CA ILE A 412 -1.74 -0.86 -15.08
C ILE A 412 -2.53 -2.15 -14.95
N ASP A 413 -1.98 -3.13 -14.22
CA ASP A 413 -2.70 -4.36 -13.86
C ASP A 413 -3.83 -4.02 -12.89
N LYS A 414 -5.05 -4.50 -13.18
CA LYS A 414 -6.25 -4.31 -12.35
C LYS A 414 -6.11 -4.86 -10.94
N ASN A 415 -5.18 -5.78 -10.74
CA ASN A 415 -4.93 -6.43 -9.44
C ASN A 415 -3.75 -5.84 -8.67
N ASP A 416 -3.13 -4.77 -9.16
CA ASP A 416 -2.00 -4.13 -8.47
C ASP A 416 -2.49 -3.31 -7.27
N VAL A 417 -2.38 -3.92 -6.09
CA VAL A 417 -2.82 -3.30 -4.83
C VAL A 417 -2.07 -2.01 -4.47
N SER A 418 -0.87 -1.80 -5.03
CA SER A 418 -0.07 -0.61 -4.79
C SER A 418 -0.71 0.64 -5.40
N TYR A 419 -1.56 0.45 -6.41
CA TYR A 419 -2.27 1.50 -7.12
C TYR A 419 -3.78 1.45 -6.97
N SER A 420 -4.28 0.83 -5.89
CA SER A 420 -5.73 0.63 -5.66
C SER A 420 -6.56 1.90 -5.83
N THR A 421 -6.09 3.04 -5.32
CA THR A 421 -6.77 4.33 -5.44
C THR A 421 -6.87 4.83 -6.89
N LEU A 422 -5.83 4.62 -7.70
CA LEU A 422 -5.84 4.96 -9.13
C LEU A 422 -6.75 4.01 -9.91
N ILE A 423 -6.71 2.73 -9.59
CA ILE A 423 -7.56 1.70 -10.21
C ILE A 423 -9.03 2.00 -9.93
N GLU A 424 -9.41 2.29 -8.69
CA GLU A 424 -10.76 2.71 -8.32
C GLU A 424 -11.23 3.94 -9.10
N LEU A 425 -10.36 4.93 -9.30
CA LEU A 425 -10.68 6.10 -10.10
C LEU A 425 -10.92 5.71 -11.56
N ILE A 426 -10.03 4.92 -12.18
CA ILE A 426 -10.17 4.45 -13.57
C ILE A 426 -11.44 3.63 -13.76
N GLU A 427 -11.82 2.79 -12.79
CA GLU A 427 -13.05 1.99 -12.82
C GLU A 427 -14.31 2.85 -12.80
N SER A 428 -14.27 3.98 -12.12
CA SER A 428 -15.39 4.93 -12.07
C SER A 428 -15.59 5.71 -13.37
N ILE A 429 -14.63 5.66 -14.31
CA ILE A 429 -14.64 6.43 -15.56
C ILE A 429 -15.10 5.54 -16.72
N GLU A 430 -15.98 6.06 -17.57
CA GLU A 430 -16.35 5.41 -18.84
C GLU A 430 -15.18 5.41 -19.82
N ASP A 431 -15.12 4.40 -20.69
CA ASP A 431 -14.06 4.29 -21.70
C ASP A 431 -14.02 5.51 -22.62
N GLY A 432 -12.84 6.09 -22.79
CA GLY A 432 -12.62 7.30 -23.57
C GLY A 432 -13.05 8.60 -22.88
N LYS A 433 -13.34 8.54 -21.57
CA LYS A 433 -13.66 9.69 -20.72
C LYS A 433 -12.57 9.97 -19.69
N TYR A 434 -12.70 11.08 -19.01
CA TYR A 434 -11.77 11.59 -18.01
C TYR A 434 -12.49 11.77 -16.67
N GLY A 435 -11.78 11.49 -15.58
CA GLY A 435 -12.24 11.74 -14.22
C GLY A 435 -11.17 12.45 -13.41
N LYS A 436 -11.52 12.96 -12.23
CA LYS A 436 -10.54 13.57 -11.31
C LYS A 436 -10.67 13.02 -9.91
N LYS A 437 -9.56 13.07 -9.18
CA LYS A 437 -9.51 12.85 -7.73
C LYS A 437 -8.68 13.94 -7.09
N GLU A 438 -9.21 14.54 -6.03
CA GLU A 438 -8.49 15.50 -5.21
C GLU A 438 -7.88 14.81 -4.00
N PHE A 439 -6.62 15.11 -3.74
CA PHE A 439 -5.86 14.70 -2.56
C PHE A 439 -5.48 15.96 -1.75
N ALA A 440 -4.85 15.77 -0.59
CA ALA A 440 -4.41 16.89 0.26
C ALA A 440 -3.55 17.90 -0.51
N ASP A 441 -2.61 17.39 -1.31
CA ASP A 441 -1.53 18.18 -1.93
C ASP A 441 -1.64 18.30 -3.45
N VAL A 442 -2.66 17.68 -4.08
CA VAL A 442 -2.74 17.57 -5.54
C VAL A 442 -4.15 17.30 -6.03
N VAL A 443 -4.49 17.78 -7.24
CA VAL A 443 -5.57 17.25 -8.07
C VAL A 443 -4.95 16.38 -9.16
N TYR A 444 -5.51 15.19 -9.35
CA TYR A 444 -5.11 14.28 -10.40
C TYR A 444 -6.28 14.06 -11.36
N ILE A 445 -6.06 14.33 -12.65
CA ILE A 445 -7.00 14.02 -13.72
C ILE A 445 -6.51 12.79 -14.46
N VAL A 446 -7.40 11.83 -14.68
CA VAL A 446 -7.10 10.58 -15.36
C VAL A 446 -8.04 10.40 -16.54
N GLY A 447 -7.49 10.05 -17.69
CA GLY A 447 -8.23 9.59 -18.85
C GLY A 447 -8.18 8.08 -18.97
N LYS A 448 -9.33 7.42 -19.05
CA LYS A 448 -9.42 5.98 -19.33
C LYS A 448 -9.40 5.76 -20.84
N LEU A 449 -8.31 5.22 -21.32
CA LEU A 449 -8.09 4.99 -22.74
C LEU A 449 -8.60 3.61 -23.17
N PRO A 450 -9.02 3.45 -24.45
CA PRO A 450 -9.27 2.13 -25.01
C PRO A 450 -8.07 1.22 -24.86
N ASN A 451 -8.29 0.01 -24.35
CA ASN A 451 -7.25 -0.97 -24.12
C ASN A 451 -7.23 -2.00 -25.25
N ASP A 452 -6.64 -1.62 -26.39
CA ASP A 452 -6.49 -2.50 -27.54
C ASP A 452 -5.18 -3.29 -27.47
N ALA A 453 -5.20 -4.52 -27.97
CA ALA A 453 -4.03 -5.40 -27.97
C ALA A 453 -2.81 -4.82 -28.72
N GLU A 454 -3.03 -3.87 -29.62
CA GLU A 454 -1.97 -3.17 -30.35
C GLU A 454 -1.19 -2.15 -29.48
N ASN A 455 -1.74 -1.81 -28.30
CA ASN A 455 -1.12 -0.87 -27.35
C ASN A 455 -0.21 -1.58 -26.34
N ILE A 456 -0.07 -2.89 -26.42
CA ILE A 456 0.81 -3.65 -25.54
C ILE A 456 2.27 -3.38 -25.88
N SER A 457 3.08 -2.93 -24.93
CA SER A 457 4.51 -2.79 -25.12
C SER A 457 5.19 -4.16 -25.11
N GLU A 458 6.34 -4.28 -25.74
CA GLU A 458 7.16 -5.51 -25.76
C GLU A 458 7.48 -5.98 -24.32
N SER A 459 7.78 -5.06 -23.40
CA SER A 459 8.05 -5.37 -22.00
C SER A 459 6.83 -5.95 -21.29
N VAL A 460 5.64 -5.33 -21.43
CA VAL A 460 4.40 -5.81 -20.81
C VAL A 460 3.98 -7.15 -21.44
N TYR A 461 4.14 -7.29 -22.74
CA TYR A 461 3.88 -8.54 -23.44
C TYR A 461 4.73 -9.68 -22.88
N GLY A 462 6.04 -9.49 -22.81
CA GLY A 462 6.96 -10.51 -22.28
C GLY A 462 6.69 -10.86 -20.82
N GLN A 463 6.32 -9.87 -20.00
CA GLN A 463 5.94 -10.12 -18.60
C GLN A 463 4.66 -10.96 -18.49
N ILE A 464 3.63 -10.65 -19.28
CA ILE A 464 2.38 -11.43 -19.30
C ILE A 464 2.65 -12.84 -19.80
N GLU A 465 3.38 -12.99 -20.89
CA GLU A 465 3.75 -14.28 -21.47
C GLU A 465 4.48 -15.15 -20.44
N THR A 466 5.50 -14.60 -19.78
CA THR A 466 6.24 -15.28 -18.71
C THR A 466 5.35 -15.71 -17.56
N ASN A 467 4.46 -14.84 -17.10
CA ASN A 467 3.55 -15.15 -16.00
C ASN A 467 2.53 -16.24 -16.40
N LEU A 468 2.01 -16.17 -17.61
CA LEU A 468 1.09 -17.18 -18.14
C LEU A 468 1.81 -18.52 -18.37
N ALA A 469 3.04 -18.52 -18.85
CA ALA A 469 3.86 -19.71 -18.99
C ALA A 469 4.12 -20.38 -17.63
N ALA A 470 4.53 -19.60 -16.63
CA ALA A 470 4.75 -20.10 -15.26
C ALA A 470 3.48 -20.70 -14.66
N LYS A 471 2.34 -20.01 -14.81
CA LYS A 471 1.04 -20.52 -14.34
C LYS A 471 0.66 -21.83 -15.04
N SER A 472 0.75 -21.84 -16.38
CA SER A 472 0.42 -23.02 -17.20
C SER A 472 1.34 -24.19 -16.87
N TYR A 473 2.60 -23.92 -16.55
CA TYR A 473 3.55 -24.96 -16.14
C TYR A 473 3.16 -25.61 -14.82
N VAL A 474 2.82 -24.80 -13.81
CA VAL A 474 2.37 -25.31 -12.51
C VAL A 474 1.07 -26.13 -12.66
N GLU A 475 0.10 -25.61 -13.41
CA GLU A 475 -1.17 -26.33 -13.69
C GLU A 475 -0.92 -27.65 -14.43
N TYR A 476 -0.01 -27.64 -15.40
CA TYR A 476 0.34 -28.84 -16.12
C TYR A 476 0.98 -29.90 -15.22
N VAL A 477 2.00 -29.54 -14.44
CA VAL A 477 2.69 -30.48 -13.54
C VAL A 477 1.74 -31.00 -12.46
N SER A 478 0.94 -30.12 -11.86
CA SER A 478 0.00 -30.49 -10.81
C SER A 478 -1.11 -31.45 -11.29
N SER A 479 -1.42 -31.45 -12.57
CA SER A 479 -2.38 -32.39 -13.14
C SER A 479 -1.97 -33.87 -12.99
N PHE A 480 -0.68 -34.13 -12.73
CA PHE A 480 -0.12 -35.48 -12.50
C PHE A 480 0.03 -35.85 -11.01
N TYR A 481 -0.32 -34.96 -10.07
CA TYR A 481 -0.12 -35.24 -8.63
C TYR A 481 -0.86 -36.49 -8.16
N ASN A 482 -2.05 -36.77 -8.72
CA ASN A 482 -2.83 -37.95 -8.38
C ASN A 482 -2.24 -39.28 -8.91
N ASP A 483 -1.30 -39.21 -9.86
CA ASP A 483 -0.61 -40.38 -10.42
C ASP A 483 0.62 -40.76 -9.59
N VAL A 484 1.02 -39.90 -8.63
CA VAL A 484 2.14 -40.17 -7.72
C VAL A 484 1.69 -41.09 -6.59
N GLU A 485 2.35 -42.22 -6.43
CA GLU A 485 2.15 -43.10 -5.28
C GLU A 485 2.76 -42.49 -4.02
N VAL A 486 1.94 -42.25 -2.99
CA VAL A 486 2.35 -41.64 -1.72
C VAL A 486 2.33 -42.68 -0.61
N ASN A 487 3.48 -42.94 0.02
CA ASN A 487 3.60 -43.72 1.23
C ASN A 487 3.21 -42.88 2.46
N LYS A 488 1.93 -42.88 2.79
CA LYS A 488 1.39 -42.09 3.90
C LYS A 488 2.09 -42.34 5.22
N ALA A 489 2.49 -43.58 5.50
CA ALA A 489 3.18 -43.92 6.74
C ALA A 489 4.58 -43.27 6.84
N SER A 490 5.28 -43.16 5.71
CA SER A 490 6.55 -42.43 5.65
C SER A 490 6.33 -40.91 5.77
N VAL A 491 5.34 -40.35 5.09
CA VAL A 491 5.00 -38.89 5.20
C VAL A 491 4.67 -38.50 6.64
N GLU A 492 3.93 -39.34 7.37
CA GLU A 492 3.53 -39.06 8.75
C GLU A 492 4.71 -39.05 9.76
N LYS A 493 5.86 -39.59 9.39
CA LYS A 493 7.09 -39.47 10.21
C LYS A 493 7.60 -38.05 10.31
N PHE A 494 7.27 -37.18 9.34
CA PHE A 494 7.78 -35.81 9.22
C PHE A 494 6.81 -34.80 9.86
N ASN A 495 7.06 -34.48 11.13
CA ASN A 495 6.29 -33.51 11.86
C ASN A 495 6.91 -32.11 11.66
N VAL A 496 6.20 -31.20 11.03
CA VAL A 496 6.63 -29.83 10.71
C VAL A 496 7.22 -29.10 11.94
N ASN A 497 6.64 -29.32 13.12
CA ASN A 497 7.10 -28.67 14.36
C ASN A 497 8.44 -29.20 14.87
N THR A 498 8.96 -30.29 14.32
CA THR A 498 10.21 -30.91 14.74
C THR A 498 11.22 -31.11 13.61
N LEU A 499 10.90 -30.60 12.42
CA LEU A 499 11.88 -30.59 11.33
C LEU A 499 13.07 -29.70 11.70
N PRO A 500 14.29 -30.12 11.37
CA PRO A 500 15.45 -29.24 11.53
C PRO A 500 15.30 -27.98 10.69
N SER A 501 15.87 -26.88 11.19
CA SER A 501 16.02 -25.66 10.39
C SER A 501 17.33 -25.71 9.64
N LEU A 502 17.32 -25.19 8.42
CA LEU A 502 18.50 -24.97 7.61
C LEU A 502 19.28 -23.78 8.16
N GLU A 503 20.59 -23.85 8.07
CA GLU A 503 21.43 -22.70 8.40
C GLU A 503 21.40 -21.67 7.24
N ASP A 504 21.71 -20.40 7.56
CA ASP A 504 21.58 -19.26 6.61
C ASP A 504 22.31 -19.46 5.27
N GLU A 505 23.38 -20.28 5.28
CA GLU A 505 24.18 -20.60 4.11
C GLU A 505 23.38 -21.27 2.97
N PHE A 506 22.32 -22.01 3.31
CA PHE A 506 21.45 -22.65 2.31
C PHE A 506 20.56 -21.64 1.54
N TYR A 507 20.44 -20.41 2.04
CA TYR A 507 19.60 -19.36 1.45
C TYR A 507 20.40 -18.30 0.66
N LYS A 508 21.71 -18.35 0.74
CA LYS A 508 22.62 -17.47 -0.02
C LYS A 508 22.81 -17.99 -1.43
#